data_43657348bbc217f1f230ee4c79a17342
#
_entry.id   43657348bbc217f1f230ee4c79a17342
#
_cell.length_a   1.000
_cell.length_b   1.000
_cell.length_c   1.000
_cell.angle_alpha   90.00
_cell.angle_beta   90.00
_cell.angle_gamma   90.00
#
_symmetry.space_group_name_H-M   'P 1'
#
loop_
_entity.id
_entity.type
_entity.pdbx_description
1 polymer ?
#
loop_
_entity_poly.entity_id
_entity_poly.type
_entity_poly.pdbx_seq_one_letter_code
_entity_poly.pdbx_strand_id
1 'polypeptide(L)'
;MKRVLEDLFLGPLASPSFSQGFRWEDSRRRVRVVFAGVTVADSKRVMLLHEFGRLPVFYFPLEDVRMDLFEASEHRTSSPLKGKASYWTVRVGDQIAEHAVWGYPQPLPEGPQLQGYLAFYWDLMDAWYEEEQQVYAHARDPYKRVDILPSSRHVRIVLGGVTIADTYHAQLLLETGLPIRYYLPEQDIRMEFLEPTETTTRCPYKGMATYWSARIGDQVFKDIVWSYHEPLPACTPIAYYLCLYNERVDAIFVDDELMTVPKTIWSE
;
A
#
# COMPACT_ATOMS: atom_id res chain seq x y z
N MET A 1 16.00 32.07 18.78
CA MET A 1 15.18 30.93 18.32
C MET A 1 15.14 30.72 16.79
N LYS A 2 15.45 31.69 15.94
CA LYS A 2 15.53 31.52 14.47
C LYS A 2 16.81 30.81 13.95
N ARG A 3 17.92 30.85 14.68
CA ARG A 3 19.21 30.30 14.22
C ARG A 3 19.38 28.78 14.40
N VAL A 4 18.55 28.12 15.20
CA VAL A 4 18.66 26.68 15.49
C VAL A 4 17.99 25.80 14.44
N LEU A 5 17.12 26.37 13.59
CA LEU A 5 16.44 25.61 12.54
C LEU A 5 17.23 25.55 11.21
N GLU A 6 18.16 26.51 10.98
CA GLU A 6 18.94 26.52 9.74
C GLU A 6 20.05 25.45 9.73
N ASP A 7 20.53 25.02 10.90
CA ASP A 7 21.58 23.98 11.03
C ASP A 7 21.02 22.54 11.02
N LEU A 8 19.70 22.35 11.08
CA LEU A 8 19.05 21.03 11.06
C LEU A 8 18.71 20.52 9.64
N PHE A 9 18.83 21.37 8.64
CA PHE A 9 18.66 21.00 7.23
C PHE A 9 20.01 20.86 6.53
N LEU A 10 20.84 19.94 7.03
CA LEU A 10 22.11 19.61 6.37
C LEU A 10 21.87 18.58 5.25
N GLY A 11 21.82 19.09 4.07
CA GLY A 11 21.86 18.36 2.82
C GLY A 11 20.59 18.49 1.99
N PRO A 12 20.71 18.46 0.66
CA PRO A 12 19.53 18.37 -0.17
C PRO A 12 18.82 17.07 0.22
N LEU A 13 17.58 17.17 0.62
CA LEU A 13 16.62 16.06 0.53
C LEU A 13 16.56 15.73 -0.98
N ALA A 14 17.57 15.02 -1.45
CA ALA A 14 17.55 14.49 -2.78
C ALA A 14 16.31 13.62 -2.83
N SER A 15 15.33 14.03 -3.61
CA SER A 15 14.28 13.11 -4.07
C SER A 15 15.01 11.83 -4.47
N PRO A 16 14.57 10.64 -4.03
CA PRO A 16 15.27 9.41 -4.29
C PRO A 16 15.55 9.31 -5.80
N SER A 17 16.80 9.60 -6.20
CA SER A 17 17.16 9.45 -7.59
C SER A 17 17.35 7.96 -7.86
N PHE A 18 16.46 7.39 -8.65
CA PHE A 18 16.62 6.05 -9.24
C PHE A 18 17.64 6.14 -10.39
N SER A 19 18.86 6.63 -10.11
CA SER A 19 19.88 6.85 -11.13
C SER A 19 20.30 5.58 -11.88
N GLN A 20 19.97 4.40 -11.31
CA GLN A 20 20.21 3.08 -11.89
C GLN A 20 18.92 2.26 -12.06
N GLY A 21 17.74 2.88 -11.99
CA GLY A 21 16.44 2.18 -12.07
C GLY A 21 16.00 1.47 -10.79
N PHE A 22 16.82 1.50 -9.73
CA PHE A 22 16.51 0.92 -8.42
C PHE A 22 17.16 1.72 -7.28
N ARG A 23 16.68 1.46 -6.05
CA ARG A 23 17.29 1.85 -4.79
C ARG A 23 17.37 0.62 -3.89
N TRP A 24 18.51 0.40 -3.27
CA TRP A 24 18.79 -0.65 -2.32
C TRP A 24 19.23 -0.03 -1.01
N GLU A 25 18.43 -0.17 0.05
CA GLU A 25 18.67 0.53 1.32
C GLU A 25 18.23 -0.28 2.53
N ASP A 26 18.80 0.02 3.70
CA ASP A 26 18.40 -0.55 4.98
C ASP A 26 16.99 -0.08 5.36
N SER A 27 16.10 -1.01 5.70
CA SER A 27 14.74 -0.69 6.15
C SER A 27 14.70 -0.02 7.54
N ARG A 28 15.77 -0.20 8.34
CA ARG A 28 15.90 0.27 9.73
C ARG A 28 14.79 -0.19 10.67
N ARG A 29 14.05 -1.20 10.30
CA ARG A 29 12.95 -1.79 11.06
C ARG A 29 13.21 -3.28 11.25
N ARG A 30 12.79 -3.81 12.40
CA ARG A 30 12.64 -5.25 12.55
C ARG A 30 11.46 -5.70 11.70
N VAL A 31 11.68 -6.65 10.79
CA VAL A 31 10.62 -7.23 9.98
C VAL A 31 10.52 -8.72 10.26
N ARG A 32 9.31 -9.21 10.47
CA ARG A 32 9.02 -10.63 10.69
C ARG A 32 8.01 -11.15 9.67
N VAL A 33 8.23 -12.38 9.26
CA VAL A 33 7.34 -13.12 8.36
C VAL A 33 6.85 -14.37 9.07
N VAL A 34 5.54 -14.62 9.03
CA VAL A 34 4.90 -15.77 9.66
C VAL A 34 4.21 -16.62 8.60
N PHE A 35 4.42 -17.93 8.69
CA PHE A 35 3.72 -18.94 7.88
C PHE A 35 3.34 -20.13 8.77
N ALA A 36 2.09 -20.60 8.66
CA ALA A 36 1.50 -21.67 9.48
C ALA A 36 1.74 -21.47 11.00
N GLY A 37 1.60 -20.19 11.45
CA GLY A 37 1.81 -19.82 12.85
C GLY A 37 3.28 -19.80 13.31
N VAL A 38 4.24 -20.10 12.43
CA VAL A 38 5.68 -20.10 12.73
C VAL A 38 6.36 -18.89 12.11
N THR A 39 7.22 -18.21 12.87
CA THR A 39 8.07 -17.15 12.33
C THR A 39 9.16 -17.77 11.47
N VAL A 40 9.08 -17.57 10.15
CA VAL A 40 10.01 -18.12 9.14
C VAL A 40 11.16 -17.17 8.81
N ALA A 41 11.01 -15.89 9.09
CA ALA A 41 12.09 -14.89 9.03
C ALA A 41 11.88 -13.83 10.12
N ASP A 42 12.96 -13.37 10.75
CA ASP A 42 12.97 -12.33 11.77
C ASP A 42 14.30 -11.58 11.72
N SER A 43 14.29 -10.36 11.22
CA SER A 43 15.51 -9.61 11.00
C SER A 43 15.38 -8.13 11.35
N LYS A 44 16.45 -7.57 11.92
CA LYS A 44 16.69 -6.12 12.10
C LYS A 44 17.62 -5.55 11.02
N ARG A 45 18.02 -6.38 10.06
CA ARG A 45 18.97 -6.05 8.99
C ARG A 45 18.32 -6.23 7.61
N VAL A 46 17.00 -6.05 7.56
CA VAL A 46 16.23 -6.20 6.33
C VAL A 46 16.56 -5.06 5.37
N MET A 47 16.86 -5.42 4.15
CA MET A 47 17.04 -4.45 3.07
C MET A 47 15.73 -4.24 2.32
N LEU A 48 15.52 -3.03 1.84
CA LEU A 48 14.37 -2.66 1.03
C LEU A 48 14.84 -2.36 -0.39
N LEU A 49 14.27 -3.08 -1.35
CA LEU A 49 14.50 -2.83 -2.78
C LEU A 49 13.33 -2.07 -3.36
N HIS A 50 13.60 -0.88 -3.87
CA HIS A 50 12.70 -0.10 -4.71
C HIS A 50 13.12 -0.24 -6.17
N GLU A 51 12.22 -0.66 -7.04
CA GLU A 51 12.38 -0.66 -8.49
C GLU A 51 11.39 0.32 -9.10
N PHE A 52 11.79 1.06 -10.11
CA PHE A 52 10.87 2.00 -10.77
C PHE A 52 9.61 1.29 -11.29
N GLY A 53 8.45 1.83 -10.93
CA GLY A 53 7.14 1.30 -11.34
C GLY A 53 6.73 -0.01 -10.64
N ARG A 54 7.41 -0.42 -9.55
CA ARG A 54 7.10 -1.61 -8.76
C ARG A 54 6.89 -1.28 -7.30
N LEU A 55 6.16 -2.14 -6.60
CA LEU A 55 6.06 -2.09 -5.15
C LEU A 55 7.41 -2.44 -4.52
N PRO A 56 7.77 -1.83 -3.37
CA PRO A 56 9.00 -2.16 -2.67
C PRO A 56 8.96 -3.60 -2.13
N VAL A 57 10.14 -4.22 -2.06
CA VAL A 57 10.29 -5.61 -1.62
C VAL A 57 11.31 -5.71 -0.49
N PHE A 58 10.94 -6.38 0.60
CA PHE A 58 11.86 -6.73 1.67
C PHE A 58 12.75 -7.90 1.30
N TYR A 59 14.04 -7.77 1.60
CA TYR A 59 15.06 -8.81 1.45
C TYR A 59 15.71 -9.09 2.79
N PHE A 60 15.69 -10.33 3.21
CA PHE A 60 16.18 -10.82 4.49
C PHE A 60 17.56 -11.47 4.32
N PRO A 61 18.55 -11.18 5.19
CA PRO A 61 19.79 -11.95 5.23
C PRO A 61 19.48 -13.44 5.47
N LEU A 62 20.18 -14.34 4.78
CA LEU A 62 20.01 -15.78 4.92
C LEU A 62 20.12 -16.28 6.38
N GLU A 63 20.96 -15.63 7.18
CA GLU A 63 21.19 -15.96 8.60
C GLU A 63 19.97 -15.70 9.49
N ASP A 64 19.08 -14.80 9.05
CA ASP A 64 17.89 -14.39 9.79
C ASP A 64 16.62 -15.13 9.30
N VAL A 65 16.83 -16.19 8.47
CA VAL A 65 15.75 -16.98 7.85
C VAL A 65 15.84 -18.42 8.30
N ARG A 66 14.71 -19.05 8.58
CA ARG A 66 14.60 -20.47 8.97
C ARG A 66 14.76 -21.40 7.76
N MET A 67 16.00 -21.47 7.23
CA MET A 67 16.35 -22.32 6.08
C MET A 67 16.05 -23.80 6.29
N ASP A 68 15.97 -24.24 7.54
CA ASP A 68 15.57 -25.59 7.92
C ASP A 68 14.12 -25.96 7.55
N LEU A 69 13.28 -24.94 7.27
CA LEU A 69 11.90 -25.08 6.83
C LEU A 69 11.73 -24.96 5.31
N PHE A 70 12.84 -24.82 4.56
CA PHE A 70 12.79 -24.51 3.13
C PHE A 70 13.39 -25.64 2.30
N GLU A 71 12.66 -26.02 1.26
CA GLU A 71 13.08 -26.99 0.26
C GLU A 71 13.43 -26.26 -1.04
N ALA A 72 14.61 -26.52 -1.62
CA ALA A 72 14.99 -25.94 -2.90
C ALA A 72 14.01 -26.37 -4.01
N SER A 73 13.58 -25.42 -4.82
CA SER A 73 12.69 -25.65 -5.95
C SER A 73 13.46 -25.65 -7.28
N GLU A 74 12.94 -26.40 -8.27
CA GLU A 74 13.43 -26.34 -9.66
C GLU A 74 12.94 -25.09 -10.41
N HIS A 75 11.98 -24.33 -9.83
CA HIS A 75 11.47 -23.10 -10.45
C HIS A 75 12.56 -22.05 -10.59
N ARG A 76 12.62 -21.41 -11.75
CA ARG A 76 13.57 -20.32 -12.05
C ARG A 76 12.88 -19.23 -12.82
N THR A 77 13.25 -18.00 -12.55
CA THR A 77 12.87 -16.83 -13.35
C THR A 77 14.10 -15.98 -13.68
N SER A 78 13.97 -15.03 -14.57
CA SER A 78 15.04 -14.11 -14.93
C SER A 78 14.55 -12.69 -14.90
N SER A 79 15.37 -11.80 -14.33
CA SER A 79 15.15 -10.37 -14.30
C SER A 79 16.29 -9.68 -15.05
N PRO A 80 16.00 -8.74 -15.96
CA PRO A 80 17.02 -7.97 -16.66
C PRO A 80 17.89 -7.13 -15.72
N LEU A 81 17.37 -6.76 -14.54
CA LEU A 81 18.07 -5.95 -13.55
C LEU A 81 18.85 -6.79 -12.52
N LYS A 82 18.33 -7.98 -12.17
CA LYS A 82 18.80 -8.77 -11.01
C LYS A 82 19.47 -10.09 -11.41
N GLY A 83 19.24 -10.60 -12.63
CA GLY A 83 19.75 -11.88 -13.09
C GLY A 83 18.77 -13.03 -12.85
N LYS A 84 19.31 -14.26 -12.65
CA LYS A 84 18.50 -15.47 -12.45
C LYS A 84 18.13 -15.65 -10.98
N ALA A 85 16.83 -15.79 -10.71
CA ALA A 85 16.31 -16.12 -9.41
C ALA A 85 16.23 -17.64 -9.19
N SER A 86 16.58 -18.08 -7.99
CA SER A 86 16.28 -19.39 -7.44
C SER A 86 15.14 -19.30 -6.45
N TYR A 87 14.37 -20.38 -6.28
CA TYR A 87 13.17 -20.40 -5.47
C TYR A 87 13.22 -21.52 -4.42
N TRP A 88 12.48 -21.31 -3.35
CA TRP A 88 12.27 -22.30 -2.29
C TRP A 88 10.78 -22.40 -1.96
N THR A 89 10.38 -23.61 -1.62
CA THR A 89 9.09 -23.93 -1.03
C THR A 89 9.23 -23.92 0.49
N VAL A 90 8.33 -23.26 1.18
CA VAL A 90 8.28 -23.26 2.65
C VAL A 90 7.39 -24.41 3.11
N ARG A 91 7.86 -25.16 4.08
CA ARG A 91 7.10 -26.27 4.68
C ARG A 91 7.10 -26.15 6.21
N VAL A 92 5.89 -26.11 6.79
CA VAL A 92 5.69 -26.09 8.24
C VAL A 92 4.60 -27.12 8.58
N GLY A 93 4.99 -28.25 9.14
CA GLY A 93 4.07 -29.39 9.32
C GLY A 93 3.48 -29.82 7.98
N ASP A 94 2.15 -29.88 7.89
CA ASP A 94 1.42 -30.23 6.67
C ASP A 94 1.12 -29.02 5.75
N GLN A 95 1.47 -27.82 6.18
CA GLN A 95 1.25 -26.60 5.39
C GLN A 95 2.45 -26.37 4.45
N ILE A 96 2.14 -26.05 3.19
CA ILE A 96 3.13 -25.89 2.13
C ILE A 96 2.83 -24.60 1.36
N ALA A 97 3.84 -23.75 1.21
CA ALA A 97 3.81 -22.60 0.31
C ALA A 97 4.83 -22.83 -0.82
N GLU A 98 4.34 -23.27 -1.97
CA GLU A 98 5.19 -23.61 -3.12
C GLU A 98 5.81 -22.36 -3.74
N HIS A 99 7.13 -22.42 -3.98
CA HIS A 99 7.91 -21.34 -4.62
C HIS A 99 7.74 -19.96 -3.92
N ALA A 100 7.42 -19.97 -2.63
CA ALA A 100 7.04 -18.79 -1.87
C ALA A 100 8.21 -17.85 -1.55
N VAL A 101 9.44 -18.33 -1.65
CA VAL A 101 10.66 -17.58 -1.35
C VAL A 101 11.55 -17.56 -2.57
N TRP A 102 12.21 -16.44 -2.82
CA TRP A 102 13.19 -16.32 -3.90
C TRP A 102 14.43 -15.54 -3.47
N GLY A 103 15.50 -15.76 -4.19
CA GLY A 103 16.74 -15.01 -4.06
C GLY A 103 17.56 -15.06 -5.34
N TYR A 104 18.63 -14.28 -5.36
CA TYR A 104 19.54 -14.19 -6.49
C TYR A 104 20.93 -14.62 -6.05
N PRO A 105 21.29 -15.92 -6.17
CA PRO A 105 22.60 -16.42 -5.74
C PRO A 105 23.78 -15.78 -6.50
N GLN A 106 23.53 -15.40 -7.75
CA GLN A 106 24.49 -14.72 -8.63
C GLN A 106 23.78 -13.51 -9.27
N PRO A 107 23.61 -12.40 -8.52
CA PRO A 107 23.00 -11.20 -9.08
C PRO A 107 23.89 -10.59 -10.14
N LEU A 108 23.30 -9.77 -11.02
CA LEU A 108 24.06 -9.02 -12.01
C LEU A 108 24.97 -8.00 -11.31
N PRO A 109 26.21 -7.80 -11.80
CA PRO A 109 27.18 -6.88 -11.16
C PRO A 109 26.70 -5.44 -11.06
N GLU A 110 25.85 -4.99 -12.01
CA GLU A 110 25.30 -3.62 -12.09
C GLU A 110 23.95 -3.49 -11.39
N GLY A 111 23.42 -4.61 -10.88
CA GLY A 111 22.17 -4.67 -10.13
C GLY A 111 22.34 -4.47 -8.63
N PRO A 112 21.23 -4.55 -7.87
CA PRO A 112 21.30 -4.50 -6.42
C PRO A 112 22.06 -5.72 -5.87
N GLN A 113 22.77 -5.52 -4.75
CA GLN A 113 23.62 -6.56 -4.13
C GLN A 113 22.76 -7.57 -3.35
N LEU A 114 22.11 -8.47 -4.09
CA LEU A 114 21.14 -9.43 -3.55
C LEU A 114 21.73 -10.77 -3.10
N GLN A 115 23.04 -10.97 -3.30
CA GLN A 115 23.69 -12.21 -2.86
C GLN A 115 23.61 -12.35 -1.34
N GLY A 116 23.15 -13.52 -0.88
CA GLY A 116 22.97 -13.77 0.55
C GLY A 116 21.66 -13.24 1.14
N TYR A 117 20.74 -12.78 0.29
CA TYR A 117 19.41 -12.31 0.70
C TYR A 117 18.30 -13.11 0.05
N LEU A 118 17.18 -13.25 0.79
CA LEU A 118 15.94 -13.86 0.33
C LEU A 118 14.76 -12.91 0.47
N ALA A 119 13.80 -13.03 -0.43
CA ALA A 119 12.52 -12.34 -0.38
C ALA A 119 11.37 -13.35 -0.40
N PHE A 120 10.19 -12.93 0.04
CA PHE A 120 9.01 -13.77 0.18
C PHE A 120 7.84 -13.16 -0.57
N TYR A 121 7.04 -14.02 -1.23
CA TYR A 121 5.75 -13.59 -1.77
C TYR A 121 4.81 -13.23 -0.64
N TRP A 122 4.30 -12.01 -0.71
CA TRP A 122 3.48 -11.44 0.34
C TRP A 122 2.22 -12.28 0.61
N ASP A 123 1.54 -12.65 -0.47
CA ASP A 123 0.25 -13.36 -0.42
C ASP A 123 0.36 -14.84 -0.05
N LEU A 124 1.57 -15.40 -0.05
CA LEU A 124 1.82 -16.78 0.33
C LEU A 124 2.23 -16.94 1.80
N MET A 125 2.29 -15.85 2.55
CA MET A 125 2.58 -15.83 3.98
C MET A 125 1.34 -15.38 4.77
N ASP A 126 1.18 -15.89 5.99
CA ASP A 126 0.01 -15.60 6.81
C ASP A 126 0.03 -14.17 7.35
N ALA A 127 1.21 -13.70 7.78
CA ALA A 127 1.34 -12.39 8.38
C ALA A 127 2.75 -11.79 8.23
N TRP A 128 2.78 -10.47 8.16
CA TRP A 128 3.97 -9.65 8.14
C TRP A 128 3.91 -8.61 9.25
N TYR A 129 5.04 -8.35 9.89
CA TYR A 129 5.14 -7.36 10.94
C TYR A 129 6.34 -6.45 10.70
N GLU A 130 6.12 -5.15 10.85
CA GLU A 130 7.17 -4.15 11.06
C GLU A 130 7.13 -3.77 12.54
N GLU A 131 8.20 -4.03 13.28
CA GLU A 131 8.21 -4.03 14.74
C GLU A 131 7.09 -4.92 15.30
N GLU A 132 6.19 -4.38 16.11
CA GLU A 132 5.01 -5.11 16.62
C GLU A 132 3.73 -4.84 15.81
N GLN A 133 3.82 -4.01 14.78
CA GLN A 133 2.65 -3.68 13.95
C GLN A 133 2.52 -4.64 12.77
N GLN A 134 1.36 -5.27 12.62
CA GLN A 134 1.05 -6.05 11.43
C GLN A 134 0.93 -5.13 10.21
N VAL A 135 1.58 -5.53 9.12
CA VAL A 135 1.56 -4.84 7.82
C VAL A 135 0.85 -5.71 6.79
N TYR A 136 0.11 -5.08 5.90
CA TYR A 136 -0.73 -5.75 4.93
C TYR A 136 -0.36 -5.39 3.50
N ALA A 137 -0.69 -6.27 2.58
CA ALA A 137 -0.62 -6.10 1.13
C ALA A 137 0.81 -6.01 0.54
N HIS A 138 1.70 -5.18 1.08
CA HIS A 138 3.09 -5.05 0.62
C HIS A 138 3.94 -4.26 1.63
N ALA A 139 5.26 -4.28 1.45
CA ALA A 139 6.19 -3.45 2.21
C ALA A 139 5.83 -1.96 2.11
N ARG A 140 5.89 -1.26 3.24
CA ARG A 140 5.65 0.19 3.25
C ARG A 140 6.84 0.93 2.65
N ASP A 141 6.56 1.78 1.68
CA ASP A 141 7.53 2.69 1.09
C ASP A 141 7.78 3.86 2.07
N PRO A 142 9.01 4.06 2.59
CA PRO A 142 9.31 5.15 3.51
C PRO A 142 9.19 6.55 2.87
N TYR A 143 9.15 6.64 1.54
CA TYR A 143 9.00 7.89 0.79
C TYR A 143 7.55 8.20 0.44
N LYS A 144 6.63 7.29 0.73
CA LYS A 144 5.21 7.52 0.53
C LYS A 144 4.66 8.31 1.70
N ARG A 145 4.20 9.53 1.42
CA ARG A 145 3.57 10.42 2.37
C ARG A 145 2.06 10.35 2.22
N VAL A 146 1.35 10.34 3.33
CA VAL A 146 -0.10 10.48 3.41
C VAL A 146 -0.40 11.64 4.34
N ASP A 147 -1.01 12.69 3.82
CA ASP A 147 -1.51 13.83 4.59
C ASP A 147 -3.04 13.81 4.59
N ILE A 148 -3.64 14.11 5.74
CA ILE A 148 -5.09 14.24 5.86
C ILE A 148 -5.37 15.62 6.44
N LEU A 149 -6.10 16.44 5.67
CA LEU A 149 -6.36 17.82 5.99
C LEU A 149 -7.87 18.08 6.05
N PRO A 150 -8.39 18.61 7.16
CA PRO A 150 -9.78 19.06 7.20
C PRO A 150 -9.97 20.22 6.21
N SER A 151 -11.10 20.23 5.51
CA SER A 151 -11.41 21.22 4.50
C SER A 151 -12.81 21.76 4.70
N SER A 152 -12.93 23.09 4.62
CA SER A 152 -14.21 23.80 4.58
C SER A 152 -14.66 24.15 3.16
N ARG A 153 -13.96 23.62 2.14
CA ARG A 153 -14.37 23.79 0.73
C ARG A 153 -15.66 23.02 0.48
N HIS A 154 -16.52 23.58 -0.36
CA HIS A 154 -17.74 22.91 -0.79
C HIS A 154 -17.40 21.73 -1.73
N VAL A 155 -17.65 20.52 -1.30
CA VAL A 155 -17.45 19.30 -2.11
C VAL A 155 -18.81 18.69 -2.42
N ARG A 156 -19.13 18.55 -3.70
CA ARG A 156 -20.35 17.92 -4.20
C ARG A 156 -20.00 16.82 -5.20
N ILE A 157 -20.59 15.64 -5.00
CA ILE A 157 -20.36 14.46 -5.84
C ILE A 157 -21.66 14.03 -6.50
N VAL A 158 -21.58 13.78 -7.81
CA VAL A 158 -22.70 13.29 -8.63
C VAL A 158 -22.42 11.86 -9.09
N LEU A 159 -23.41 10.99 -8.94
CA LEU A 159 -23.37 9.61 -9.37
C LEU A 159 -24.74 9.20 -9.92
N GLY A 160 -24.80 8.58 -11.12
CA GLY A 160 -26.06 8.20 -11.75
C GLY A 160 -27.00 9.39 -12.00
N GLY A 161 -26.45 10.57 -12.25
CA GLY A 161 -27.20 11.82 -12.44
C GLY A 161 -27.75 12.44 -11.14
N VAL A 162 -27.45 11.87 -9.96
CA VAL A 162 -27.94 12.35 -8.67
C VAL A 162 -26.78 12.88 -7.84
N THR A 163 -26.99 14.01 -7.15
CA THR A 163 -26.04 14.47 -6.10
C THR A 163 -26.12 13.48 -4.95
N ILE A 164 -25.08 12.64 -4.80
CA ILE A 164 -24.99 11.61 -3.76
C ILE A 164 -24.33 12.11 -2.47
N ALA A 165 -23.52 13.16 -2.58
CA ALA A 165 -22.86 13.78 -1.44
C ALA A 165 -22.72 15.30 -1.65
N ASP A 166 -22.89 16.06 -0.56
CA ASP A 166 -22.82 17.52 -0.54
C ASP A 166 -22.35 17.99 0.83
N THR A 167 -21.13 18.52 0.94
CA THR A 167 -20.48 18.79 2.24
C THR A 167 -19.53 19.98 2.22
N TYR A 168 -19.39 20.62 3.39
CA TYR A 168 -18.33 21.58 3.74
C TYR A 168 -17.35 21.03 4.79
N HIS A 169 -17.40 19.71 5.07
CA HIS A 169 -16.64 19.06 6.15
C HIS A 169 -15.80 17.89 5.66
N ALA A 170 -15.29 17.98 4.41
CA ALA A 170 -14.48 16.93 3.86
C ALA A 170 -13.10 16.81 4.56
N GLN A 171 -12.58 15.59 4.65
CA GLN A 171 -11.15 15.35 4.89
C GLN A 171 -10.47 15.09 3.55
N LEU A 172 -9.51 15.94 3.18
CA LEU A 172 -8.72 15.75 1.97
C LEU A 172 -7.55 14.84 2.26
N LEU A 173 -7.52 13.67 1.65
CA LEU A 173 -6.37 12.77 1.75
C LEU A 173 -5.47 12.95 0.52
N LEU A 174 -4.23 13.39 0.79
CA LEU A 174 -3.18 13.57 -0.21
C LEU A 174 -2.16 12.46 -0.01
N GLU A 175 -2.01 11.60 -1.01
CA GLU A 175 -1.06 10.49 -0.98
C GLU A 175 -0.08 10.61 -2.15
N THR A 176 1.22 10.46 -1.88
CA THR A 176 2.26 10.55 -2.91
C THR A 176 1.94 9.68 -4.13
N GLY A 177 1.86 10.32 -5.31
CA GLY A 177 1.62 9.64 -6.58
C GLY A 177 0.16 9.23 -6.85
N LEU A 178 -0.80 9.64 -6.00
CA LEU A 178 -2.22 9.35 -6.18
C LEU A 178 -3.05 10.63 -6.26
N PRO A 179 -4.24 10.60 -6.87
CA PRO A 179 -5.19 11.71 -6.84
C PRO A 179 -5.64 12.04 -5.41
N ILE A 180 -6.00 13.28 -5.16
CA ILE A 180 -6.64 13.69 -3.90
C ILE A 180 -7.92 12.87 -3.73
N ARG A 181 -8.11 12.30 -2.53
CA ARG A 181 -9.34 11.61 -2.14
C ARG A 181 -10.12 12.47 -1.17
N TYR A 182 -11.43 12.56 -1.42
CA TYR A 182 -12.37 13.31 -0.60
C TYR A 182 -13.09 12.33 0.32
N TYR A 183 -12.75 12.36 1.60
CA TYR A 183 -13.44 11.61 2.63
C TYR A 183 -14.52 12.50 3.25
N LEU A 184 -15.76 12.05 3.24
CA LEU A 184 -16.94 12.82 3.56
C LEU A 184 -17.64 12.22 4.77
N PRO A 185 -18.20 13.04 5.69
CA PRO A 185 -18.94 12.52 6.82
C PRO A 185 -20.24 11.85 6.33
N GLU A 186 -20.64 10.76 6.98
CA GLU A 186 -21.81 9.97 6.61
C GLU A 186 -23.09 10.78 6.50
N GLN A 187 -23.29 11.75 7.41
CA GLN A 187 -24.47 12.60 7.43
C GLN A 187 -24.64 13.50 6.19
N ASP A 188 -23.56 13.75 5.45
CA ASP A 188 -23.56 14.58 4.25
C ASP A 188 -23.60 13.71 2.96
N ILE A 189 -23.87 12.41 3.14
CA ILE A 189 -24.02 11.43 2.04
C ILE A 189 -25.43 10.87 2.06
N ARG A 190 -26.00 10.67 0.90
CA ARG A 190 -27.32 10.07 0.71
C ARG A 190 -27.25 8.56 0.88
N MET A 191 -27.18 8.12 2.15
CA MET A 191 -27.01 6.74 2.55
C MET A 191 -28.15 5.82 2.06
N GLU A 192 -29.33 6.37 1.76
CA GLU A 192 -30.48 5.61 1.20
C GLU A 192 -30.18 4.96 -0.17
N PHE A 193 -29.12 5.40 -0.86
CA PHE A 193 -28.67 4.77 -2.10
C PHE A 193 -27.58 3.72 -1.88
N LEU A 194 -27.02 3.60 -0.67
CA LEU A 194 -25.87 2.76 -0.40
C LEU A 194 -26.25 1.45 0.29
N GLU A 195 -25.77 0.34 -0.26
CA GLU A 195 -25.92 -1.00 0.26
C GLU A 195 -24.53 -1.53 0.65
N PRO A 196 -24.26 -1.95 1.91
CA PRO A 196 -22.99 -2.51 2.30
C PRO A 196 -22.71 -3.82 1.53
N THR A 197 -21.44 -4.09 1.27
CA THR A 197 -20.98 -5.31 0.60
C THR A 197 -20.02 -6.10 1.50
N GLU A 198 -19.79 -7.36 1.15
CA GLU A 198 -18.80 -8.21 1.83
C GLU A 198 -17.36 -7.92 1.37
N THR A 199 -17.18 -6.99 0.43
CA THR A 199 -15.86 -6.63 -0.10
C THR A 199 -15.03 -5.95 0.97
N THR A 200 -13.81 -6.44 1.15
CA THR A 200 -12.80 -5.80 2.00
C THR A 200 -11.47 -5.72 1.25
N THR A 201 -10.72 -4.65 1.49
CA THR A 201 -9.34 -4.52 1.00
C THR A 201 -8.41 -4.06 2.11
N ARG A 202 -7.12 -4.26 1.92
CA ARG A 202 -6.11 -3.86 2.89
C ARG A 202 -5.08 -2.92 2.25
N CYS A 203 -4.82 -1.83 2.93
CA CYS A 203 -3.81 -0.85 2.55
C CYS A 203 -2.73 -0.80 3.63
N PRO A 204 -1.43 -0.89 3.30
CA PRO A 204 -0.36 -0.86 4.29
C PRO A 204 -0.25 0.49 5.01
N TYR A 205 -0.83 1.56 4.46
CA TYR A 205 -0.78 2.92 5.03
C TYR A 205 -2.05 3.32 5.78
N LYS A 206 -3.22 2.74 5.40
CA LYS A 206 -4.53 3.17 5.92
C LYS A 206 -5.23 2.11 6.77
N GLY A 207 -4.95 0.84 6.56
CA GLY A 207 -5.59 -0.27 7.26
C GLY A 207 -6.57 -1.04 6.38
N MET A 208 -7.64 -1.59 6.98
CA MET A 208 -8.67 -2.37 6.30
C MET A 208 -9.85 -1.46 5.91
N ALA A 209 -10.24 -1.51 4.64
CA ALA A 209 -11.40 -0.83 4.10
C ALA A 209 -12.58 -1.80 3.94
N THR A 210 -13.79 -1.29 4.20
CA THR A 210 -15.08 -1.91 3.90
C THR A 210 -15.76 -1.11 2.78
N TYR A 211 -16.72 -1.72 2.09
CA TYR A 211 -17.27 -1.14 0.87
C TYR A 211 -18.79 -1.09 0.86
N TRP A 212 -19.31 -0.19 0.03
CA TRP A 212 -20.72 -0.09 -0.32
C TRP A 212 -20.87 0.01 -1.84
N SER A 213 -21.91 -0.64 -2.36
CA SER A 213 -22.41 -0.40 -3.69
C SER A 213 -23.50 0.67 -3.66
N ALA A 214 -23.62 1.47 -4.70
CA ALA A 214 -24.72 2.42 -4.82
C ALA A 214 -25.77 1.89 -5.81
N ARG A 215 -27.05 2.07 -5.46
CA ARG A 215 -28.20 1.79 -6.32
C ARG A 215 -28.98 3.08 -6.59
N ILE A 216 -29.00 3.51 -7.84
CA ILE A 216 -29.67 4.74 -8.27
C ILE A 216 -30.60 4.39 -9.44
N GLY A 217 -31.92 4.34 -9.17
CA GLY A 217 -32.88 3.76 -10.12
C GLY A 217 -32.53 2.32 -10.46
N ASP A 218 -32.41 2.00 -11.74
CA ASP A 218 -32.04 0.67 -12.22
C ASP A 218 -30.52 0.45 -12.32
N GLN A 219 -29.70 1.47 -12.04
CA GLN A 219 -28.25 1.39 -12.12
C GLN A 219 -27.65 0.92 -10.79
N VAL A 220 -26.67 0.02 -10.88
CA VAL A 220 -25.88 -0.46 -9.73
C VAL A 220 -24.42 -0.14 -9.96
N PHE A 221 -23.84 0.61 -9.05
CA PHE A 221 -22.43 0.98 -9.02
C PHE A 221 -21.72 0.13 -7.94
N LYS A 222 -21.13 -0.98 -8.36
CA LYS A 222 -20.54 -1.97 -7.46
C LYS A 222 -19.32 -1.41 -6.75
N ASP A 223 -19.26 -1.55 -5.39
CA ASP A 223 -18.13 -1.20 -4.54
C ASP A 223 -17.58 0.22 -4.83
N ILE A 224 -18.50 1.16 -5.08
CA ILE A 224 -18.15 2.54 -5.47
C ILE A 224 -17.69 3.40 -4.29
N VAL A 225 -18.09 3.05 -3.07
CA VAL A 225 -17.78 3.77 -1.83
C VAL A 225 -16.98 2.86 -0.91
N TRP A 226 -16.04 3.44 -0.18
CA TRP A 226 -15.31 2.72 0.88
C TRP A 226 -15.12 3.60 2.13
N SER A 227 -14.83 2.94 3.26
CA SER A 227 -14.49 3.56 4.53
C SER A 227 -13.44 2.75 5.29
N TYR A 228 -12.72 3.41 6.17
CA TYR A 228 -11.85 2.80 7.16
C TYR A 228 -12.46 3.02 8.54
N HIS A 229 -12.99 1.95 9.17
CA HIS A 229 -13.56 2.06 10.52
C HIS A 229 -12.46 2.12 11.58
N GLU A 230 -11.43 1.30 11.41
CA GLU A 230 -10.25 1.25 12.27
C GLU A 230 -8.98 1.52 11.45
N PRO A 231 -8.77 2.78 11.02
CA PRO A 231 -7.58 3.12 10.25
C PRO A 231 -6.32 3.04 11.10
N LEU A 232 -5.17 2.89 10.43
CA LEU A 232 -3.88 3.01 11.11
C LEU A 232 -3.72 4.39 11.76
N PRO A 233 -2.91 4.53 12.82
CA PRO A 233 -2.82 5.77 13.62
C PRO A 233 -2.61 7.05 12.81
N ALA A 234 -1.79 7.00 11.75
CA ALA A 234 -1.55 8.16 10.88
C ALA A 234 -2.79 8.58 10.06
N CYS A 235 -3.80 7.70 9.96
CA CYS A 235 -5.01 7.92 9.18
C CYS A 235 -6.27 8.07 10.04
N THR A 236 -6.15 8.18 11.36
CA THR A 236 -7.28 8.34 12.29
C THR A 236 -8.29 9.42 11.86
N PRO A 237 -7.90 10.57 11.27
CA PRO A 237 -8.87 11.60 10.87
C PRO A 237 -9.90 11.16 9.82
N ILE A 238 -9.69 10.05 9.09
CA ILE A 238 -10.70 9.51 8.15
C ILE A 238 -11.51 8.36 8.72
N ALA A 239 -11.39 8.06 10.03
CA ALA A 239 -12.19 7.01 10.65
C ALA A 239 -13.70 7.29 10.46
N TYR A 240 -14.43 6.30 9.93
CA TYR A 240 -15.87 6.37 9.62
C TYR A 240 -16.28 7.39 8.54
N TYR A 241 -15.33 8.12 7.93
CA TYR A 241 -15.63 8.91 6.75
C TYR A 241 -15.71 7.99 5.52
N LEU A 242 -16.59 8.34 4.58
CA LEU A 242 -16.76 7.58 3.35
C LEU A 242 -16.08 8.31 2.18
N CYS A 243 -15.52 7.55 1.27
CA CYS A 243 -14.87 8.05 0.06
C CYS A 243 -15.43 7.37 -1.17
N LEU A 244 -15.62 8.11 -2.26
CA LEU A 244 -16.05 7.59 -3.54
C LEU A 244 -14.89 7.58 -4.54
N TYR A 245 -14.91 6.64 -5.49
CA TYR A 245 -13.90 6.63 -6.55
C TYR A 245 -14.07 7.82 -7.48
N ASN A 246 -13.11 8.76 -7.43
CA ASN A 246 -13.08 9.94 -8.31
C ASN A 246 -13.15 9.54 -9.79
N GLU A 247 -12.60 8.36 -10.11
CA GLU A 247 -12.51 7.81 -11.45
C GLU A 247 -13.84 7.28 -12.00
N ARG A 248 -14.80 6.97 -11.11
CA ARG A 248 -15.99 6.19 -11.44
C ARG A 248 -17.29 6.92 -11.13
N VAL A 249 -17.22 8.11 -10.57
CA VAL A 249 -18.39 9.01 -10.38
C VAL A 249 -18.58 9.88 -11.61
N ASP A 250 -19.80 10.40 -11.82
CA ASP A 250 -20.11 11.24 -12.98
C ASP A 250 -19.36 12.58 -12.89
N ALA A 251 -19.33 13.18 -11.71
CA ALA A 251 -18.67 14.46 -11.47
C ALA A 251 -18.31 14.67 -10.00
N ILE A 252 -17.22 15.37 -9.76
CA ILE A 252 -16.88 15.98 -8.47
C ILE A 252 -16.72 17.48 -8.70
N PHE A 253 -17.43 18.26 -7.90
CA PHE A 253 -17.27 19.71 -7.86
C PHE A 253 -16.63 20.11 -6.54
N VAL A 254 -15.69 21.04 -6.62
CA VAL A 254 -15.07 21.65 -5.44
C VAL A 254 -15.15 23.15 -5.60
N ASP A 255 -15.89 23.84 -4.70
CA ASP A 255 -16.22 25.25 -4.79
C ASP A 255 -16.88 25.60 -6.15
N ASP A 256 -17.82 24.74 -6.59
CA ASP A 256 -18.53 24.78 -7.88
C ASP A 256 -17.67 24.57 -9.14
N GLU A 257 -16.35 24.33 -8.99
CA GLU A 257 -15.48 23.99 -10.09
C GLU A 257 -15.48 22.47 -10.34
N LEU A 258 -15.71 22.06 -11.58
CA LEU A 258 -15.68 20.67 -11.99
C LEU A 258 -14.23 20.13 -11.96
N MET A 259 -13.99 19.10 -11.15
CA MET A 259 -12.69 18.46 -11.07
C MET A 259 -12.44 17.53 -12.26
N THR A 260 -11.19 17.49 -12.71
CA THR A 260 -10.77 16.55 -13.74
C THR A 260 -10.84 15.12 -13.20
N VAL A 261 -11.47 14.23 -13.95
CA VAL A 261 -11.51 12.79 -13.64
C VAL A 261 -10.10 12.20 -13.80
N PRO A 262 -9.50 11.67 -12.73
CA PRO A 262 -8.16 11.09 -12.83
C PRO A 262 -8.20 9.76 -13.59
N LYS A 263 -7.07 9.42 -14.23
CA LYS A 263 -6.85 8.08 -14.80
C LYS A 263 -5.92 7.30 -13.88
N THR A 264 -6.42 6.24 -13.28
CA THR A 264 -5.67 5.35 -12.39
C THR A 264 -6.00 3.89 -12.70
N ILE A 265 -5.40 2.96 -11.98
CA ILE A 265 -5.71 1.52 -12.08
C ILE A 265 -7.16 1.19 -11.65
N TRP A 266 -7.88 2.13 -11.04
CA TRP A 266 -9.27 1.98 -10.59
C TRP A 266 -10.29 2.60 -11.56
N SER A 267 -9.84 3.04 -12.74
CA SER A 267 -10.72 3.67 -13.75
C SER A 267 -11.59 2.66 -14.53
N GLU A 268 -11.37 1.34 -14.31
CA GLU A 268 -12.12 0.24 -14.96
C GLU A 268 -13.07 -0.46 -14.00
#